data_fcac7e1e4df086cb8fbca853abd16e17
#
_entry.id   fcac7e1e4df086cb8fbca853abd16e17
#
_cell.length_a   1.000
_cell.length_b   1.000
_cell.length_c   1.000
_cell.angle_alpha   90.00
_cell.angle_beta   90.00
_cell.angle_gamma   90.00
#
_symmetry.space_group_name_H-M   'P 1'
#
loop_
_entity.id
_entity.type
_entity.pdbx_description
1 polymer ?
#
loop_
_entity_poly.entity_id
_entity_poly.type
_entity_poly.pdbx_seq_one_letter_code
_entity_poly.pdbx_strand_id
1 'polypeptide(L)'
;MGYTATGYSDMPINHKIFLAQFDTIKKMADEGPCVIIGRCADYALEDYPNVVSVFITGDEADKIKRVSELYNVDEAKAKDLMIKTDKRRSSYYNYYSNKKWGDPKSYDMCINSSAVGQEGAVDIIMELAKK
;
A
#
# COMPACT_ATOMS: atom_id res chain seq x y z
N MET A 1 21.69 12.39 -2.17
CA MET A 1 21.19 11.83 -1.91
C MET A 1 20.60 11.13 -2.38
N GLY A 2 20.50 11.02 -2.55
CA GLY A 2 20.00 10.39 -2.91
C GLY A 2 19.06 10.23 -2.48
N TYR A 3 18.95 10.44 -2.14
CA TYR A 3 18.24 10.71 -1.67
C TYR A 3 18.58 11.59 -1.70
N THR A 4 18.85 11.77 -2.08
CA THR A 4 19.03 12.52 -2.18
C THR A 4 18.96 13.43 -1.88
N ALA A 5 19.94 13.82 -2.21
CA ALA A 5 19.68 15.18 -1.80
C ALA A 5 18.29 15.61 -2.15
N THR A 6 17.80 15.14 -3.26
CA THR A 6 16.41 15.33 -3.68
C THR A 6 15.46 14.87 -2.57
N GLY A 7 15.73 13.73 -1.98
CA GLY A 7 14.90 13.22 -0.91
C GLY A 7 14.83 14.18 0.27
N TYR A 8 15.95 14.75 0.65
CA TYR A 8 15.97 15.69 1.78
C TYR A 8 15.25 16.99 1.49
N SER A 9 15.43 17.56 0.29
CA SER A 9 14.75 18.82 -0.03
C SER A 9 13.25 18.65 -0.13
N ASP A 10 12.76 17.46 -0.49
CA ASP A 10 11.34 17.19 -0.60
C ASP A 10 10.69 16.80 0.73
N MET A 11 11.47 16.37 1.72
CA MET A 11 10.94 15.85 2.98
C MET A 11 10.00 16.82 3.70
N PRO A 12 10.29 18.14 3.83
CA PRO A 12 9.34 19.03 4.49
C PRO A 12 7.98 19.08 3.83
N ILE A 13 7.94 19.09 2.49
CA ILE A 13 6.69 19.09 1.73
C ILE A 13 6.00 17.76 1.86
N ASN A 14 6.74 16.67 1.68
CA ASN A 14 6.20 15.31 1.78
C ASN A 14 5.66 15.05 3.18
N HIS A 15 6.32 15.56 4.20
CA HIS A 15 5.86 15.41 5.57
C HIS A 15 4.54 16.15 5.81
N LYS A 16 4.38 17.35 5.26
CA LYS A 16 3.12 18.09 5.34
C LYS A 16 1.99 17.34 4.66
N ILE A 17 2.27 16.77 3.48
CA ILE A 17 1.28 15.96 2.76
C ILE A 17 0.91 14.73 3.58
N PHE A 18 1.90 14.08 4.17
CA PHE A 18 1.66 12.92 5.04
C PHE A 18 0.73 13.29 6.19
N LEU A 19 1.00 14.40 6.88
CA LEU A 19 0.18 14.82 8.02
C LEU A 19 -1.25 15.15 7.60
N ALA A 20 -1.43 15.79 6.45
CA ALA A 20 -2.76 16.09 5.92
C ALA A 20 -3.52 14.82 5.60
N GLN A 21 -2.86 13.84 4.99
CA GLN A 21 -3.46 12.55 4.69
C GLN A 21 -3.77 11.77 5.96
N PHE A 22 -2.88 11.79 6.92
CA PHE A 22 -3.04 11.14 8.21
C PHE A 22 -4.31 11.64 8.91
N ASP A 23 -4.49 12.95 8.96
CA ASP A 23 -5.67 13.56 9.59
C ASP A 23 -6.95 13.24 8.81
N THR A 24 -6.88 13.28 7.48
CA THR A 24 -8.01 12.93 6.61
C THR A 24 -8.44 11.49 6.80
N ILE A 25 -7.48 10.57 6.88
CA ILE A 25 -7.76 9.14 7.09
C ILE A 25 -8.50 8.93 8.41
N LYS A 26 -8.05 9.57 9.47
CA LYS A 26 -8.71 9.48 10.78
C LYS A 26 -10.13 10.03 10.72
N LYS A 27 -10.30 11.16 10.05
CA LYS A 27 -11.62 11.76 9.90
C LYS A 27 -12.57 10.83 9.13
N MET A 28 -12.10 10.23 8.05
CA MET A 28 -12.91 9.29 7.27
C MET A 28 -13.30 8.08 8.10
N ALA A 29 -12.37 7.54 8.87
CA ALA A 29 -12.64 6.40 9.74
C ALA A 29 -13.66 6.74 10.84
N ASP A 30 -13.57 7.96 11.37
CA ASP A 30 -14.51 8.43 12.39
C ASP A 30 -15.93 8.61 11.84
N GLU A 31 -16.06 8.88 10.55
CA GLU A 31 -17.36 9.13 9.91
C GLU A 31 -18.12 7.84 9.59
N GLY A 32 -17.45 6.69 9.55
CA GLY A 32 -18.13 5.43 9.30
C GLY A 32 -17.23 4.41 8.60
N PRO A 33 -17.81 3.25 8.26
CA PRO A 33 -17.07 2.19 7.58
C PRO A 33 -16.50 2.66 6.25
N CYS A 34 -15.25 2.31 5.98
CA CYS A 34 -14.57 2.70 4.74
C CYS A 34 -13.47 1.72 4.39
N VAL A 35 -13.07 1.75 3.11
CA VAL A 35 -11.93 1.01 2.60
C VAL A 35 -10.89 2.03 2.16
N ILE A 36 -9.68 1.90 2.67
CA ILE A 36 -8.61 2.85 2.37
C ILE A 36 -7.46 2.11 1.72
N ILE A 37 -6.96 2.65 0.62
CA ILE A 37 -5.89 2.02 -0.15
C ILE A 37 -4.59 2.78 0.07
N GLY A 38 -3.63 2.11 0.69
CA GLY A 38 -2.28 2.65 0.88
C GLY A 38 -2.20 3.79 1.88
N ARG A 39 -1.25 4.69 1.64
CA ARG A 39 -1.03 5.94 2.38
C ARG A 39 -0.74 5.76 3.86
N CYS A 40 -0.17 4.63 4.24
CA CYS A 40 0.09 4.31 5.66
C CYS A 40 -1.18 4.37 6.51
N ALA A 41 -2.33 4.04 5.94
CA ALA A 41 -3.59 4.10 6.67
C ALA A 41 -3.60 3.16 7.87
N ASP A 42 -2.97 2.01 7.77
CA ASP A 42 -2.87 1.08 8.90
C ASP A 42 -2.12 1.70 10.08
N TYR A 43 -1.09 2.49 9.81
CA TYR A 43 -0.37 3.22 10.84
C TYR A 43 -1.25 4.33 11.44
N ALA A 44 -1.93 5.09 10.58
CA ALA A 44 -2.82 6.16 11.04
C ALA A 44 -3.92 5.64 11.96
N LEU A 45 -4.39 4.42 11.73
CA LEU A 45 -5.51 3.82 12.44
C LEU A 45 -5.09 2.71 13.40
N GLU A 46 -3.81 2.63 13.78
CA GLU A 46 -3.32 1.50 14.58
C GLU A 46 -4.00 1.39 15.94
N ASP A 47 -4.50 2.51 16.49
CA ASP A 47 -5.19 2.52 17.77
C ASP A 47 -6.70 2.35 17.65
N TYR A 48 -7.22 2.22 16.43
CA TYR A 48 -8.66 2.04 16.21
C TYR A 48 -9.01 0.56 16.35
N PRO A 49 -10.11 0.24 17.04
CA PRO A 49 -10.43 -1.16 17.36
C PRO A 49 -10.94 -2.01 16.20
N ASN A 50 -11.55 -1.41 15.20
CA ASN A 50 -12.23 -2.15 14.14
C ASN A 50 -11.53 -1.95 12.80
N VAL A 51 -10.24 -2.19 12.77
CA VAL A 51 -9.43 -2.03 11.55
C VAL A 51 -8.84 -3.36 11.14
N VAL A 52 -8.92 -3.66 9.86
CA VAL A 52 -8.28 -4.81 9.25
C VAL A 52 -7.25 -4.30 8.24
N SER A 53 -6.00 -4.66 8.43
CA SER A 53 -4.93 -4.29 7.51
C SER A 53 -4.54 -5.49 6.67
N VAL A 54 -4.53 -5.30 5.35
CA VAL A 54 -4.27 -6.37 4.39
C VAL A 54 -3.20 -5.93 3.41
N PHE A 55 -2.24 -6.80 3.19
CA PHE A 55 -1.25 -6.61 2.14
C PHE A 55 -1.56 -7.57 1.00
N ILE A 56 -1.73 -7.04 -0.20
CA ILE A 56 -2.03 -7.85 -1.38
C ILE A 56 -0.79 -7.92 -2.23
N THR A 57 -0.32 -9.13 -2.50
CA THR A 57 0.81 -9.38 -3.37
C THR A 57 0.35 -10.14 -4.61
N GLY A 58 1.23 -10.30 -5.55
CA GLY A 58 0.98 -11.07 -6.77
C GLY A 58 2.29 -11.57 -7.33
N ASP A 59 2.21 -12.59 -8.17
CA ASP A 59 3.39 -13.11 -8.86
C ASP A 59 3.93 -12.06 -9.82
N GLU A 60 5.23 -12.01 -9.98
CA GLU A 60 5.88 -10.98 -10.78
C GLU A 60 5.35 -10.98 -12.21
N ALA A 61 5.20 -12.17 -12.82
CA ALA A 61 4.71 -12.26 -14.20
C ALA A 61 3.31 -11.67 -14.36
N ASP A 62 2.42 -11.93 -13.41
CA ASP A 62 1.06 -11.40 -13.44
C ASP A 62 1.05 -9.88 -13.25
N LYS A 63 1.90 -9.38 -12.38
CA LYS A 63 2.02 -7.95 -12.14
C LYS A 63 2.53 -7.23 -13.38
N ILE A 64 3.55 -7.78 -14.04
CA ILE A 64 4.11 -7.20 -15.25
C ILE A 64 3.06 -7.15 -16.35
N LYS A 65 2.32 -8.25 -16.54
CA LYS A 65 1.26 -8.31 -17.54
C LYS A 65 0.20 -7.25 -17.28
N ARG A 66 -0.24 -7.13 -16.04
CA ARG A 66 -1.26 -6.16 -15.66
C ARG A 66 -0.81 -4.72 -15.89
N VAL A 67 0.42 -4.40 -15.50
CA VAL A 67 0.98 -3.06 -15.71
C VAL A 67 1.14 -2.77 -17.20
N SER A 68 1.61 -3.76 -17.96
CA SER A 68 1.75 -3.64 -19.42
C SER A 68 0.43 -3.29 -20.09
N GLU A 69 -0.65 -3.99 -19.72
CA GLU A 69 -1.97 -3.73 -20.26
C GLU A 69 -2.55 -2.40 -19.81
N LEU A 70 -2.37 -2.08 -18.54
CA LEU A 70 -2.94 -0.86 -17.95
C LEU A 70 -2.33 0.41 -18.56
N TYR A 71 -1.02 0.41 -18.78
CA TYR A 71 -0.31 1.59 -19.30
C TYR A 71 0.01 1.50 -20.79
N ASN A 72 -0.38 0.39 -21.43
CA ASN A 72 -0.12 0.18 -22.86
C ASN A 72 1.37 0.33 -23.20
N VAL A 73 2.20 -0.38 -22.45
CA VAL A 73 3.65 -0.39 -22.63
C VAL A 73 4.14 -1.84 -22.77
N ASP A 74 5.36 -2.04 -23.27
CA ASP A 74 5.91 -3.38 -23.37
C ASP A 74 6.28 -3.92 -21.98
N GLU A 75 6.61 -5.22 -21.93
CA GLU A 75 6.87 -5.89 -20.66
C GLU A 75 8.12 -5.37 -19.96
N ALA A 76 9.16 -4.99 -20.71
CA ALA A 76 10.37 -4.44 -20.12
C ALA A 76 10.07 -3.11 -19.42
N LYS A 77 9.29 -2.24 -20.06
CA LYS A 77 8.87 -0.98 -19.47
C LYS A 77 7.94 -1.20 -18.28
N ALA A 78 7.03 -2.16 -18.40
CA ALA A 78 6.11 -2.51 -17.32
C ALA A 78 6.88 -2.97 -16.08
N LYS A 79 7.88 -3.83 -16.27
CA LYS A 79 8.71 -4.30 -15.16
C LYS A 79 9.44 -3.16 -14.47
N ASP A 80 10.00 -2.24 -15.26
CA ASP A 80 10.69 -1.07 -14.71
C ASP A 80 9.75 -0.20 -13.89
N LEU A 81 8.56 0.08 -14.42
CA LEU A 81 7.55 0.86 -13.72
C LEU A 81 7.11 0.18 -12.42
N MET A 82 6.91 -1.12 -12.47
CA MET A 82 6.53 -1.90 -11.29
C MET A 82 7.58 -1.79 -10.19
N ILE A 83 8.84 -2.01 -10.52
CA ILE A 83 9.93 -1.98 -9.57
C ILE A 83 10.04 -0.59 -8.92
N LYS A 84 9.97 0.45 -9.73
CA LYS A 84 10.06 1.84 -9.24
C LYS A 84 8.89 2.20 -8.34
N THR A 85 7.70 1.78 -8.71
CA THR A 85 6.49 2.06 -7.93
C THR A 85 6.55 1.32 -6.59
N ASP A 86 6.91 0.05 -6.59
CA ASP A 86 7.03 -0.73 -5.37
C ASP A 86 8.10 -0.16 -4.45
N LYS A 87 9.21 0.31 -5.01
CA LYS A 87 10.27 0.93 -4.22
C LYS A 87 9.78 2.22 -3.55
N ARG A 88 9.03 3.05 -4.26
CA ARG A 88 8.47 4.27 -3.67
C ARG A 88 7.49 3.95 -2.54
N ARG A 89 6.61 2.97 -2.75
CA ARG A 89 5.64 2.57 -1.73
C ARG A 89 6.33 2.01 -0.50
N SER A 90 7.32 1.17 -0.71
CA SER A 90 8.11 0.58 0.36
C SER A 90 8.83 1.67 1.18
N SER A 91 9.49 2.60 0.50
CA SER A 91 10.21 3.68 1.16
C SER A 91 9.29 4.58 1.97
N TYR A 92 8.14 4.92 1.40
CA TYR A 92 7.15 5.76 2.06
C TYR A 92 6.61 5.08 3.33
N TYR A 93 6.19 3.83 3.19
CA TYR A 93 5.62 3.09 4.29
C TYR A 93 6.64 2.86 5.41
N ASN A 94 7.86 2.43 5.06
CA ASN A 94 8.90 2.17 6.04
C ASN A 94 9.29 3.43 6.79
N TYR A 95 9.36 4.55 6.09
CA TYR A 95 9.77 5.81 6.70
C TYR A 95 8.73 6.30 7.73
N TYR A 96 7.46 6.32 7.34
CA TYR A 96 6.43 6.92 8.19
C TYR A 96 5.87 5.97 9.25
N SER A 97 5.81 4.67 8.98
CA SER A 97 5.19 3.73 9.90
C SER A 97 6.17 3.07 10.88
N ASN A 98 7.46 3.12 10.59
CA ASN A 98 8.48 2.35 11.30
C ASN A 98 8.24 0.83 11.21
N LYS A 99 7.41 0.43 10.26
CA LYS A 99 7.17 -0.98 9.94
C LYS A 99 7.80 -1.30 8.62
N LYS A 100 7.83 -2.56 8.25
CA LYS A 100 8.45 -3.00 7.00
C LYS A 100 7.36 -3.37 6.00
N TRP A 101 7.33 -2.68 4.87
CA TRP A 101 6.37 -2.91 3.80
C TRP A 101 6.51 -4.33 3.26
N GLY A 102 5.39 -5.05 3.17
CA GLY A 102 5.37 -6.43 2.69
C GLY A 102 5.79 -7.48 3.69
N ASP A 103 6.19 -7.09 4.90
CA ASP A 103 6.52 -8.04 5.96
C ASP A 103 5.20 -8.53 6.59
N PRO A 104 4.97 -9.84 6.67
CA PRO A 104 3.74 -10.36 7.27
C PRO A 104 3.44 -9.83 8.67
N LYS A 105 4.47 -9.47 9.41
CA LYS A 105 4.30 -8.93 10.77
C LYS A 105 3.69 -7.54 10.79
N SER A 106 3.69 -6.84 9.65
CA SER A 106 3.15 -5.49 9.56
C SER A 106 1.64 -5.45 9.34
N TYR A 107 1.03 -6.57 8.99
CA TYR A 107 -0.38 -6.63 8.58
C TYR A 107 -1.13 -7.72 9.29
N ASP A 108 -2.46 -7.61 9.29
CA ASP A 108 -3.31 -8.69 9.81
C ASP A 108 -3.32 -9.88 8.87
N MET A 109 -3.20 -9.63 7.57
CA MET A 109 -3.20 -10.70 6.57
C MET A 109 -2.44 -10.26 5.32
N CYS A 110 -1.76 -11.23 4.70
CA CYS A 110 -1.14 -11.04 3.39
C CYS A 110 -1.76 -12.05 2.43
N ILE A 111 -2.19 -11.57 1.26
CA ILE A 111 -2.86 -12.41 0.25
C ILE A 111 -2.08 -12.34 -1.05
N ASN A 112 -1.78 -13.51 -1.62
CA ASN A 112 -1.26 -13.57 -2.99
C ASN A 112 -2.44 -13.68 -3.96
N SER A 113 -2.75 -12.56 -4.63
CA SER A 113 -3.89 -12.50 -5.55
C SER A 113 -3.70 -13.39 -6.78
N SER A 114 -2.48 -13.73 -7.13
CA SER A 114 -2.23 -14.67 -8.23
C SER A 114 -2.68 -16.08 -7.88
N ALA A 115 -2.63 -16.45 -6.59
CA ALA A 115 -3.04 -17.77 -6.14
C ALA A 115 -4.57 -17.91 -6.02
N VAL A 116 -5.25 -16.86 -5.57
CA VAL A 116 -6.68 -16.93 -5.25
C VAL A 116 -7.57 -16.15 -6.22
N GLY A 117 -7.00 -15.37 -7.11
CA GLY A 117 -7.74 -14.49 -8.00
C GLY A 117 -8.25 -13.24 -7.28
N GLN A 118 -8.70 -12.26 -8.07
CA GLN A 118 -9.19 -11.01 -7.49
C GLN A 118 -10.47 -11.24 -6.68
N GLU A 119 -11.40 -12.01 -7.22
CA GLU A 119 -12.64 -12.31 -6.49
C GLU A 119 -12.37 -13.13 -5.25
N GLY A 120 -11.46 -14.10 -5.34
CA GLY A 120 -11.04 -14.89 -4.19
C GLY A 120 -10.44 -14.03 -3.08
N ALA A 121 -9.62 -13.06 -3.46
CA ALA A 121 -9.04 -12.13 -2.49
C ALA A 121 -10.13 -11.30 -1.80
N VAL A 122 -11.10 -10.80 -2.55
CA VAL A 122 -12.23 -10.05 -1.99
C VAL A 122 -13.01 -10.91 -1.01
N ASP A 123 -13.32 -12.15 -1.37
CA ASP A 123 -14.05 -13.06 -0.51
C ASP A 123 -13.33 -13.31 0.81
N ILE A 124 -12.01 -13.50 0.76
CA ILE A 124 -11.19 -13.73 1.95
C ILE A 124 -11.18 -12.49 2.83
N ILE A 125 -11.02 -11.31 2.24
CA ILE A 125 -11.05 -10.05 2.99
C ILE A 125 -12.40 -9.86 3.67
N MET A 126 -13.48 -10.16 2.97
CA MET A 126 -14.84 -10.04 3.53
C MET A 126 -15.00 -10.97 4.72
N GLU A 127 -14.51 -12.19 4.65
CA GLU A 127 -14.56 -13.11 5.77
C GLU A 127 -13.75 -12.60 6.97
N LEU A 128 -12.56 -12.06 6.72
CA LEU A 128 -11.75 -11.49 7.79
C LEU A 128 -12.47 -10.30 8.44
N ALA A 129 -13.13 -9.47 7.65
CA ALA A 129 -13.81 -8.27 8.14
C ALA A 129 -15.00 -8.60 9.06
N LYS A 130 -15.53 -9.81 8.98
CA LYS A 130 -16.62 -10.26 9.85
C LYS A 130 -16.16 -10.65 11.26
N LYS A 131 -14.88 -10.86 11.42
CA LYS A 131 -14.31 -11.28 12.71
C LYS A 131 -14.23 -10.09 13.65
#